data_98f90e4128885d7e612ce50497008107
#
_entry.id   98f90e4128885d7e612ce50497008107
#
_cell.length_a   1.000
_cell.length_b   1.000
_cell.length_c   1.000
_cell.angle_alpha   90.00
_cell.angle_beta   90.00
_cell.angle_gamma   90.00
#
_symmetry.space_group_name_H-M   'P 1'
#
loop_
_entity.id
_entity.type
_entity.pdbx_description
1 polymer ?
#
loop_
_entity_poly.entity_id
_entity_poly.type
_entity_poly.pdbx_seq_one_letter_code
_entity_poly.pdbx_strand_id
1 'polypeptide(L)'
;EDGEALVLGKHKLMFVFAPMVHWPEVMVTYDETDKVLFSADGFGKFGALDIEEAWADEARRYYIGIVGKYGMQVQNLLKKASKLQIDMICPLHGPVLKENLGYYLDLYNTWSSYSVEKEGICIAYTSVYGATKKAVELLKDKLIIEGAKEIVIHDLARDDMSVCVADAFKYGKLILATTTYNADIFPFMKEFINHLTERNFQNRTVGFIENGSWAPLAKKTMQAMLANSKQITYLEHNVSIMSSIKPNNKEEIELMAKELCKDYVVHLNKNDMNALFKIGYGLYVVTSNDGKQNNGLIVNTVTQVSDNPNRIAVNINKANYSYHVIKQTGILNVNCLTVDAPFKVFENFGFQSGRNTDKFVNYPYILSDNGLPILTNYINASISLKVENYIDLDSHGMFICSVTEARVMNNKETMTYEYYQKNVKPKPDTDGKKGFVCKVCGYVYEGDVLPDDYICPLCKHGASDFEPIK
;
A
#
# COMPACT_ATOMS: atom_id res chain seq x y z
N GLU A 1 -13.63 7.73 -43.04
CA GLU A 1 -12.21 7.37 -42.79
C GLU A 1 -11.90 7.49 -41.29
N ASP A 2 -10.75 6.93 -40.87
CA ASP A 2 -10.31 7.04 -39.45
C ASP A 2 -10.01 8.53 -39.15
N GLY A 3 -10.70 9.10 -38.15
CA GLY A 3 -10.61 10.52 -37.81
C GLY A 3 -11.56 11.41 -38.60
N GLU A 4 -12.39 10.87 -39.49
CA GLU A 4 -13.42 11.61 -40.16
C GLU A 4 -14.41 12.24 -39.20
N ALA A 5 -14.85 13.48 -39.50
CA ALA A 5 -15.79 14.19 -38.64
C ALA A 5 -17.09 14.52 -39.34
N LEU A 6 -18.21 14.37 -38.62
CA LEU A 6 -19.54 14.76 -39.04
C LEU A 6 -20.04 15.92 -38.17
N VAL A 7 -20.45 16.99 -38.80
CA VAL A 7 -21.13 18.13 -38.14
C VAL A 7 -22.63 17.84 -38.09
N LEU A 8 -23.17 17.73 -36.88
CA LEU A 8 -24.59 17.48 -36.65
C LEU A 8 -25.17 18.58 -35.74
N GLY A 9 -25.71 19.62 -36.36
CA GLY A 9 -26.17 20.82 -35.65
C GLY A 9 -25.04 21.51 -34.93
N LYS A 10 -25.09 21.57 -33.59
CA LYS A 10 -24.02 22.13 -32.73
C LYS A 10 -22.92 21.13 -32.35
N HIS A 11 -23.12 19.85 -32.63
CA HIS A 11 -22.18 18.79 -32.29
C HIS A 11 -21.23 18.49 -33.43
N LYS A 12 -19.98 18.17 -33.10
CA LYS A 12 -18.99 17.67 -34.04
C LYS A 12 -18.55 16.29 -33.60
N LEU A 13 -18.97 15.28 -34.34
CA LEU A 13 -18.72 13.89 -34.08
C LEU A 13 -17.50 13.40 -34.86
N MET A 14 -16.50 12.91 -34.20
CA MET A 14 -15.31 12.30 -34.81
C MET A 14 -15.39 10.76 -34.66
N PHE A 15 -15.09 10.06 -35.75
CA PHE A 15 -15.09 8.62 -35.80
C PHE A 15 -13.69 8.06 -35.71
N VAL A 16 -13.46 7.18 -34.72
CA VAL A 16 -12.16 6.57 -34.46
C VAL A 16 -12.27 5.05 -34.62
N PHE A 17 -11.54 4.50 -35.58
CA PHE A 17 -11.56 3.07 -35.83
C PHE A 17 -10.81 2.31 -34.72
N ALA A 18 -11.49 1.28 -34.22
CA ALA A 18 -11.04 0.38 -33.16
C ALA A 18 -11.15 -1.09 -33.60
N PRO A 19 -10.54 -1.50 -34.73
CA PRO A 19 -10.72 -2.82 -35.29
C PRO A 19 -10.31 -3.90 -34.30
N MET A 20 -11.11 -4.96 -34.23
CA MET A 20 -10.95 -6.08 -33.30
C MET A 20 -11.13 -5.75 -31.80
N VAL A 21 -11.79 -4.60 -31.48
CA VAL A 21 -12.19 -4.27 -30.11
C VAL A 21 -13.72 -4.20 -30.00
N HIS A 22 -14.53 -5.34 -30.13
CA HIS A 22 -13.94 -6.66 -30.40
C HIS A 22 -14.26 -7.20 -31.82
N TRP A 23 -15.03 -6.50 -32.63
CA TRP A 23 -15.34 -6.85 -34.02
C TRP A 23 -14.34 -6.19 -35.01
N PRO A 24 -14.13 -6.78 -36.21
CA PRO A 24 -13.23 -6.20 -37.21
C PRO A 24 -13.54 -4.76 -37.60
N GLU A 25 -14.82 -4.39 -37.65
CA GLU A 25 -15.36 -3.11 -38.09
C GLU A 25 -15.68 -2.12 -36.98
N VAL A 26 -15.31 -2.41 -35.72
CA VAL A 26 -15.65 -1.52 -34.60
C VAL A 26 -15.08 -0.13 -34.78
N MET A 27 -15.94 0.84 -34.51
CA MET A 27 -15.66 2.24 -34.50
C MET A 27 -16.23 2.88 -33.23
N VAL A 28 -15.46 3.70 -32.56
CA VAL A 28 -15.94 4.53 -31.45
C VAL A 28 -16.21 5.94 -31.94
N THR A 29 -17.16 6.63 -31.33
CA THR A 29 -17.53 7.99 -31.70
C THR A 29 -17.17 8.95 -30.59
N TYR A 30 -16.47 10.03 -30.92
CA TYR A 30 -16.14 11.08 -29.96
C TYR A 30 -16.86 12.36 -30.32
N ASP A 31 -17.67 12.89 -29.42
CA ASP A 31 -18.26 14.23 -29.55
C ASP A 31 -17.26 15.28 -29.04
N GLU A 32 -16.67 16.02 -29.96
CA GLU A 32 -15.72 17.10 -29.66
C GLU A 32 -16.36 18.26 -28.90
N THR A 33 -17.68 18.46 -29.04
CA THR A 33 -18.42 19.55 -28.41
C THR A 33 -18.63 19.30 -26.91
N ASP A 34 -19.14 18.13 -26.58
CA ASP A 34 -19.51 17.76 -25.20
C ASP A 34 -18.42 16.90 -24.52
N LYS A 35 -17.30 16.61 -25.22
CA LYS A 35 -16.20 15.78 -24.71
C LYS A 35 -16.61 14.37 -24.29
N VAL A 36 -17.56 13.79 -25.02
CA VAL A 36 -18.14 12.48 -24.73
C VAL A 36 -17.57 11.43 -25.68
N LEU A 37 -17.06 10.33 -25.12
CA LEU A 37 -16.66 9.15 -25.86
C LEU A 37 -17.75 8.09 -25.80
N PHE A 38 -18.40 7.80 -26.94
CA PHE A 38 -19.26 6.65 -27.14
C PHE A 38 -18.36 5.47 -27.52
N SER A 39 -18.04 4.64 -26.56
CA SER A 39 -16.95 3.67 -26.62
C SER A 39 -17.32 2.31 -27.19
N ALA A 40 -18.52 2.15 -27.77
CA ALA A 40 -19.10 0.86 -28.11
C ALA A 40 -19.08 -0.06 -26.87
N ASP A 41 -18.55 -1.28 -26.97
CA ASP A 41 -18.44 -2.20 -25.84
C ASP A 41 -17.22 -1.88 -24.92
N GLY A 42 -16.34 -0.99 -25.36
CA GLY A 42 -15.19 -0.56 -24.56
C GLY A 42 -15.62 0.10 -23.24
N PHE A 43 -14.99 -0.27 -22.15
CA PHE A 43 -15.33 0.17 -20.78
C PHE A 43 -16.68 -0.33 -20.25
N GLY A 44 -17.34 -1.27 -20.97
CA GLY A 44 -18.52 -1.96 -20.51
C GLY A 44 -18.22 -3.00 -19.42
N LYS A 45 -19.26 -3.49 -18.75
CA LYS A 45 -19.17 -4.57 -17.77
C LYS A 45 -20.35 -5.54 -17.91
N PHE A 46 -20.20 -6.76 -17.39
CA PHE A 46 -21.33 -7.65 -17.17
C PHE A 46 -22.21 -7.16 -16.00
N GLY A 47 -23.37 -7.78 -15.88
CA GLY A 47 -24.33 -7.52 -14.80
C GLY A 47 -25.29 -6.38 -15.06
N ALA A 48 -26.39 -6.38 -14.32
CA ALA A 48 -27.44 -5.36 -14.38
C ALA A 48 -27.02 -4.08 -13.64
N LEU A 49 -27.59 -2.93 -14.04
CA LEU A 49 -27.24 -1.63 -13.45
C LEU A 49 -27.84 -1.41 -12.05
N ASP A 50 -28.84 -2.19 -11.67
CA ASP A 50 -29.54 -2.15 -10.38
C ASP A 50 -28.89 -3.05 -9.31
N ILE A 51 -27.78 -3.71 -9.63
CA ILE A 51 -27.00 -4.53 -8.69
C ILE A 51 -25.77 -3.76 -8.26
N GLU A 52 -25.60 -3.62 -6.94
CA GLU A 52 -24.38 -3.01 -6.36
C GLU A 52 -23.23 -4.02 -6.39
N GLU A 53 -22.29 -3.81 -7.29
CA GLU A 53 -21.10 -4.64 -7.46
C GLU A 53 -19.90 -3.79 -7.92
N ALA A 54 -18.69 -4.26 -7.64
CA ALA A 54 -17.48 -3.56 -8.07
C ALA A 54 -17.34 -3.60 -9.60
N TRP A 55 -17.31 -2.42 -10.23
CA TRP A 55 -17.18 -2.30 -11.69
C TRP A 55 -15.99 -3.11 -12.24
N ALA A 56 -14.83 -3.03 -11.57
CA ALA A 56 -13.59 -3.62 -12.05
C ALA A 56 -13.65 -5.14 -12.21
N ASP A 57 -14.35 -5.86 -11.33
CA ASP A 57 -14.39 -7.32 -11.38
C ASP A 57 -15.22 -7.80 -12.58
N GLU A 58 -16.37 -7.21 -12.80
CA GLU A 58 -17.24 -7.56 -13.92
C GLU A 58 -16.73 -7.01 -15.26
N ALA A 59 -16.10 -5.83 -15.27
CA ALA A 59 -15.47 -5.28 -16.46
C ALA A 59 -14.22 -6.10 -16.87
N ARG A 60 -13.42 -6.57 -15.90
CA ARG A 60 -12.28 -7.48 -16.16
C ARG A 60 -12.77 -8.80 -16.73
N ARG A 61 -13.82 -9.40 -16.13
CA ARG A 61 -14.41 -10.64 -16.60
C ARG A 61 -14.90 -10.50 -18.05
N TYR A 62 -15.59 -9.40 -18.35
CA TYR A 62 -16.01 -9.06 -19.71
C TYR A 62 -14.79 -8.89 -20.64
N TYR A 63 -13.84 -8.01 -20.26
CA TYR A 63 -12.67 -7.71 -21.06
C TYR A 63 -11.85 -8.95 -21.39
N ILE A 64 -11.44 -9.73 -20.39
CA ILE A 64 -10.64 -10.94 -20.58
C ILE A 64 -11.42 -11.99 -21.37
N GLY A 65 -12.73 -12.15 -21.10
CA GLY A 65 -13.59 -13.10 -21.79
C GLY A 65 -13.71 -12.83 -23.29
N ILE A 66 -13.87 -11.59 -23.69
CA ILE A 66 -14.25 -11.18 -25.05
C ILE A 66 -13.07 -10.56 -25.82
N VAL A 67 -12.34 -9.64 -25.18
CA VAL A 67 -11.32 -8.80 -25.83
C VAL A 67 -9.90 -9.31 -25.54
N GLY A 68 -9.73 -10.18 -24.55
CA GLY A 68 -8.42 -10.53 -23.95
C GLY A 68 -7.28 -10.84 -24.92
N LYS A 69 -7.55 -11.51 -26.07
CA LYS A 69 -6.49 -11.79 -27.06
C LYS A 69 -6.05 -10.59 -27.92
N TYR A 70 -6.83 -9.50 -27.89
CA TYR A 70 -6.61 -8.32 -28.74
C TYR A 70 -5.95 -7.15 -28.00
N GLY A 71 -5.12 -7.42 -27.00
CA GLY A 71 -4.47 -6.39 -26.18
C GLY A 71 -3.75 -5.31 -26.97
N MET A 72 -3.04 -5.67 -28.06
CA MET A 72 -2.35 -4.70 -28.92
C MET A 72 -3.32 -3.71 -29.58
N GLN A 73 -4.48 -4.18 -30.02
CA GLN A 73 -5.50 -3.35 -30.64
C GLN A 73 -6.08 -2.36 -29.62
N VAL A 74 -6.32 -2.81 -28.40
CA VAL A 74 -6.76 -1.95 -27.29
C VAL A 74 -5.68 -0.91 -26.95
N GLN A 75 -4.40 -1.30 -26.87
CA GLN A 75 -3.29 -0.35 -26.67
C GLN A 75 -3.25 0.74 -27.77
N ASN A 76 -3.49 0.37 -29.01
CA ASN A 76 -3.56 1.33 -30.11
C ASN A 76 -4.77 2.29 -29.96
N LEU A 77 -5.92 1.78 -29.52
CA LEU A 77 -7.09 2.60 -29.24
C LEU A 77 -6.83 3.57 -28.09
N LEU A 78 -6.25 3.10 -26.98
CA LEU A 78 -5.88 3.95 -25.84
C LEU A 78 -4.90 5.06 -26.24
N LYS A 79 -3.92 4.75 -27.10
CA LYS A 79 -3.00 5.74 -27.65
C LYS A 79 -3.69 6.80 -28.53
N LYS A 80 -4.75 6.44 -29.27
CA LYS A 80 -5.56 7.41 -30.00
C LYS A 80 -6.39 8.27 -29.02
N ALA A 81 -7.05 7.62 -28.05
CA ALA A 81 -7.90 8.28 -27.06
C ALA A 81 -7.11 9.25 -26.14
N SER A 82 -5.83 8.97 -25.85
CA SER A 82 -4.99 9.85 -25.02
C SER A 82 -4.73 11.24 -25.61
N LYS A 83 -5.05 11.44 -26.90
CA LYS A 83 -4.96 12.75 -27.57
C LYS A 83 -6.25 13.56 -27.48
N LEU A 84 -7.32 12.97 -26.94
CA LEU A 84 -8.65 13.57 -26.82
C LEU A 84 -8.87 14.03 -25.38
N GLN A 85 -9.58 15.14 -25.23
CA GLN A 85 -10.10 15.53 -23.92
C GLN A 85 -11.43 14.82 -23.71
N ILE A 86 -11.47 13.85 -22.80
CA ILE A 86 -12.66 13.05 -22.53
C ILE A 86 -13.14 13.38 -21.12
N ASP A 87 -14.39 13.87 -21.02
CA ASP A 87 -15.04 14.20 -19.75
C ASP A 87 -16.09 13.14 -19.36
N MET A 88 -16.47 12.28 -20.32
CA MET A 88 -17.46 11.21 -20.11
C MET A 88 -17.22 10.05 -21.08
N ILE A 89 -17.38 8.83 -20.58
CA ILE A 89 -17.39 7.60 -21.41
C ILE A 89 -18.76 6.94 -21.32
N CYS A 90 -19.37 6.68 -22.46
CA CYS A 90 -20.67 6.05 -22.61
C CYS A 90 -20.53 4.68 -23.30
N PRO A 91 -20.37 3.58 -22.56
CA PRO A 91 -20.37 2.25 -23.15
C PRO A 91 -21.79 1.80 -23.51
N LEU A 92 -21.89 0.80 -24.40
CA LEU A 92 -23.18 0.23 -24.81
C LEU A 92 -23.85 -0.61 -23.69
N HIS A 93 -23.07 -1.11 -22.73
CA HIS A 93 -23.53 -1.82 -21.55
C HIS A 93 -22.70 -1.48 -20.33
N GLY A 94 -23.31 -1.52 -19.14
CA GLY A 94 -22.71 -1.00 -17.92
C GLY A 94 -23.03 0.48 -17.67
N PRO A 95 -22.47 1.10 -16.63
CA PRO A 95 -22.79 2.49 -16.27
C PRO A 95 -22.07 3.50 -17.16
N VAL A 96 -22.65 4.69 -17.27
CA VAL A 96 -21.95 5.85 -17.83
C VAL A 96 -20.87 6.29 -16.84
N LEU A 97 -19.65 6.48 -17.33
CA LEU A 97 -18.49 6.84 -16.53
C LEU A 97 -18.20 8.33 -16.67
N LYS A 98 -18.22 9.07 -15.55
CA LYS A 98 -18.04 10.54 -15.51
C LYS A 98 -16.94 10.98 -14.54
N GLU A 99 -16.68 10.19 -13.52
CA GLU A 99 -15.75 10.52 -12.46
C GLU A 99 -14.55 9.58 -12.50
N ASN A 100 -13.39 10.08 -12.10
CA ASN A 100 -12.16 9.28 -12.00
C ASN A 100 -11.84 8.46 -13.27
N LEU A 101 -11.99 9.05 -14.46
CA LEU A 101 -11.79 8.35 -15.74
C LEU A 101 -10.39 7.72 -15.85
N GLY A 102 -9.39 8.31 -15.20
CA GLY A 102 -8.03 7.77 -15.14
C GLY A 102 -8.01 6.34 -14.59
N TYR A 103 -8.80 6.02 -13.57
CA TYR A 103 -8.91 4.67 -13.00
C TYR A 103 -9.32 3.62 -14.03
N TYR A 104 -10.32 3.90 -14.84
CA TYR A 104 -10.82 2.98 -15.87
C TYR A 104 -9.80 2.82 -17.02
N LEU A 105 -9.17 3.92 -17.42
CA LEU A 105 -8.12 3.91 -18.44
C LEU A 105 -6.89 3.12 -17.98
N ASP A 106 -6.46 3.27 -16.72
CA ASP A 106 -5.34 2.54 -16.13
C ASP A 106 -5.61 1.04 -16.06
N LEU A 107 -6.82 0.64 -15.70
CA LEU A 107 -7.21 -0.78 -15.71
C LEU A 107 -7.19 -1.35 -17.14
N TYR A 108 -7.76 -0.65 -18.12
CA TYR A 108 -7.71 -1.09 -19.52
C TYR A 108 -6.28 -1.16 -20.05
N ASN A 109 -5.43 -0.21 -19.68
CA ASN A 109 -4.00 -0.25 -19.99
C ASN A 109 -3.32 -1.48 -19.37
N THR A 110 -3.61 -1.77 -18.11
CA THR A 110 -3.07 -2.93 -17.37
C THR A 110 -3.50 -4.25 -18.02
N TRP A 111 -4.79 -4.42 -18.34
CA TRP A 111 -5.31 -5.64 -18.94
C TRP A 111 -4.79 -5.84 -20.36
N SER A 112 -4.76 -4.79 -21.17
CA SER A 112 -4.33 -4.86 -22.57
C SER A 112 -2.82 -5.00 -22.76
N SER A 113 -2.03 -4.59 -21.79
CA SER A 113 -0.58 -4.85 -21.74
C SER A 113 -0.23 -6.19 -21.07
N TYR A 114 -1.23 -6.93 -20.59
CA TYR A 114 -1.07 -8.17 -19.81
C TYR A 114 -0.23 -8.00 -18.54
N SER A 115 -0.20 -6.80 -18.01
CA SER A 115 0.46 -6.49 -16.75
C SER A 115 -0.28 -7.11 -15.57
N VAL A 116 0.42 -7.29 -14.46
CA VAL A 116 -0.18 -7.73 -13.20
C VAL A 116 -1.02 -6.59 -12.63
N GLU A 117 -2.31 -6.85 -12.38
CA GLU A 117 -3.20 -5.85 -11.79
C GLU A 117 -3.03 -5.77 -10.28
N LYS A 118 -2.86 -6.92 -9.63
CA LYS A 118 -2.78 -6.99 -8.18
C LYS A 118 -1.76 -8.04 -7.73
N GLU A 119 -0.97 -7.70 -6.73
CA GLU A 119 -0.12 -8.71 -6.08
C GLU A 119 -0.99 -9.72 -5.33
N GLY A 120 -0.79 -10.99 -5.63
CA GLY A 120 -1.52 -12.09 -5.02
C GLY A 120 -1.28 -13.40 -5.76
N ILE A 121 -1.93 -14.45 -5.27
CA ILE A 121 -1.80 -15.81 -5.76
C ILE A 121 -3.19 -16.36 -6.09
N CYS A 122 -3.39 -16.74 -7.35
CA CYS A 122 -4.55 -17.49 -7.79
C CYS A 122 -4.22 -18.98 -7.78
N ILE A 123 -5.06 -19.80 -7.15
CA ILE A 123 -4.93 -21.27 -7.13
C ILE A 123 -6.16 -21.84 -7.82
N ALA A 124 -5.97 -22.43 -9.00
CA ALA A 124 -7.01 -23.13 -9.73
C ALA A 124 -6.82 -24.63 -9.58
N TYR A 125 -7.84 -25.34 -9.11
CA TYR A 125 -7.70 -26.77 -8.87
C TYR A 125 -8.88 -27.61 -9.34
N THR A 126 -8.61 -28.90 -9.57
CA THR A 126 -9.60 -29.97 -9.65
C THR A 126 -9.21 -31.10 -8.72
N SER A 127 -10.19 -31.76 -8.13
CA SER A 127 -9.94 -32.88 -7.22
C SER A 127 -11.04 -33.93 -7.32
N VAL A 128 -10.66 -35.18 -7.60
CA VAL A 128 -11.61 -36.31 -7.73
C VAL A 128 -11.92 -36.93 -6.36
N TYR A 129 -10.89 -37.30 -5.61
CA TYR A 129 -11.01 -38.00 -4.33
C TYR A 129 -10.58 -37.15 -3.12
N GLY A 130 -10.40 -35.86 -3.30
CA GLY A 130 -10.10 -34.92 -2.21
C GLY A 130 -8.62 -34.72 -1.90
N ALA A 131 -7.70 -35.56 -2.39
CA ALA A 131 -6.28 -35.43 -2.04
C ALA A 131 -5.64 -34.15 -2.61
N THR A 132 -5.93 -33.79 -3.86
CA THR A 132 -5.47 -32.54 -4.47
C THR A 132 -6.05 -31.32 -3.74
N LYS A 133 -7.35 -31.34 -3.38
CA LYS A 133 -7.98 -30.29 -2.57
C LYS A 133 -7.26 -30.10 -1.24
N LYS A 134 -6.96 -31.18 -0.51
CA LYS A 134 -6.21 -31.12 0.77
C LYS A 134 -4.81 -30.52 0.59
N ALA A 135 -4.14 -30.77 -0.55
CA ALA A 135 -2.84 -30.15 -0.82
C ALA A 135 -2.97 -28.65 -1.03
N VAL A 136 -4.02 -28.20 -1.74
CA VAL A 136 -4.33 -26.78 -1.93
C VAL A 136 -4.64 -26.10 -0.60
N GLU A 137 -5.42 -26.74 0.27
CA GLU A 137 -5.74 -26.22 1.62
C GLU A 137 -4.46 -26.08 2.46
N LEU A 138 -3.57 -27.08 2.45
CA LEU A 138 -2.27 -27.01 3.13
C LEU A 138 -1.37 -25.92 2.55
N LEU A 139 -1.35 -25.75 1.22
CA LEU A 139 -0.62 -24.68 0.57
C LEU A 139 -1.15 -23.31 1.01
N LYS A 140 -2.49 -23.11 1.04
CA LYS A 140 -3.11 -21.88 1.53
C LYS A 140 -2.63 -21.53 2.94
N ASP A 141 -2.66 -22.51 3.85
CA ASP A 141 -2.25 -22.29 5.25
C ASP A 141 -0.76 -21.88 5.32
N LYS A 142 0.09 -22.51 4.53
CA LYS A 142 1.52 -22.15 4.45
C LYS A 142 1.73 -20.77 3.83
N LEU A 143 1.00 -20.41 2.77
CA LEU A 143 1.07 -19.10 2.16
C LEU A 143 0.67 -17.96 3.11
N ILE A 144 -0.34 -18.19 3.96
CA ILE A 144 -0.73 -17.25 5.02
C ILE A 144 0.42 -17.04 6.01
N ILE A 145 1.06 -18.13 6.44
CA ILE A 145 2.21 -18.10 7.37
C ILE A 145 3.40 -17.34 6.73
N GLU A 146 3.64 -17.55 5.44
CA GLU A 146 4.72 -16.89 4.69
C GLU A 146 4.36 -15.45 4.26
N GLY A 147 3.19 -14.92 4.66
CA GLY A 147 2.82 -13.53 4.48
C GLY A 147 2.24 -13.18 3.10
N ALA A 148 1.63 -14.13 2.40
CA ALA A 148 0.92 -13.86 1.15
C ALA A 148 -0.16 -12.79 1.35
N LYS A 149 -0.15 -11.75 0.49
CA LYS A 149 -1.03 -10.59 0.62
C LYS A 149 -2.49 -10.92 0.29
N GLU A 150 -2.69 -11.74 -0.74
CA GLU A 150 -4.01 -12.15 -1.19
C GLU A 150 -3.92 -13.55 -1.82
N ILE A 151 -4.89 -14.41 -1.49
CA ILE A 151 -4.98 -15.78 -2.02
C ILE A 151 -6.41 -16.01 -2.46
N VAL A 152 -6.59 -16.32 -3.73
CA VAL A 152 -7.88 -16.70 -4.31
C VAL A 152 -7.79 -18.16 -4.75
N ILE A 153 -8.82 -18.95 -4.43
CA ILE A 153 -8.85 -20.40 -4.72
C ILE A 153 -10.13 -20.73 -5.47
N HIS A 154 -9.99 -21.40 -6.62
CA HIS A 154 -11.09 -21.81 -7.48
C HIS A 154 -11.14 -23.33 -7.62
N ASP A 155 -12.28 -23.92 -7.30
CA ASP A 155 -12.64 -25.29 -7.69
C ASP A 155 -13.25 -25.26 -9.10
N LEU A 156 -12.44 -25.55 -10.10
CA LEU A 156 -12.82 -25.46 -11.52
C LEU A 156 -14.02 -26.36 -11.91
N ALA A 157 -14.39 -27.30 -11.07
CA ALA A 157 -15.55 -28.14 -11.30
C ALA A 157 -16.85 -27.55 -10.73
N ARG A 158 -16.76 -26.42 -9.97
CA ARG A 158 -17.89 -25.85 -9.22
C ARG A 158 -18.04 -24.35 -9.39
N ASP A 159 -16.92 -23.66 -9.58
CA ASP A 159 -16.90 -22.20 -9.70
C ASP A 159 -17.13 -21.77 -11.16
N ASP A 160 -17.59 -20.56 -11.38
CA ASP A 160 -17.76 -20.01 -12.71
C ASP A 160 -16.39 -19.88 -13.42
N MET A 161 -16.26 -20.58 -14.54
CA MET A 161 -15.03 -20.63 -15.31
C MET A 161 -14.54 -19.23 -15.75
N SER A 162 -15.47 -18.32 -16.08
CA SER A 162 -15.11 -16.97 -16.53
C SER A 162 -14.51 -16.12 -15.41
N VAL A 163 -14.98 -16.32 -14.16
CA VAL A 163 -14.39 -15.70 -12.97
C VAL A 163 -13.00 -16.26 -12.71
N CYS A 164 -12.84 -17.61 -12.77
CA CYS A 164 -11.54 -18.27 -12.57
C CYS A 164 -10.50 -17.75 -13.57
N VAL A 165 -10.88 -17.60 -14.84
CA VAL A 165 -10.03 -17.08 -15.92
C VAL A 165 -9.66 -15.61 -15.65
N ALA A 166 -10.64 -14.76 -15.29
CA ALA A 166 -10.39 -13.35 -15.00
C ALA A 166 -9.40 -13.16 -13.83
N ASP A 167 -9.52 -13.98 -12.79
CA ASP A 167 -8.61 -13.93 -11.64
C ASP A 167 -7.19 -14.44 -11.99
N ALA A 168 -7.04 -15.42 -12.88
CA ALA A 168 -5.72 -15.82 -13.36
C ALA A 168 -4.99 -14.67 -14.09
N PHE A 169 -5.71 -13.77 -14.75
CA PHE A 169 -5.14 -12.56 -15.35
C PHE A 169 -4.95 -11.41 -14.35
N LYS A 170 -5.71 -11.37 -13.26
CA LYS A 170 -5.62 -10.34 -12.21
C LYS A 170 -4.32 -10.46 -11.42
N TYR A 171 -3.98 -11.67 -10.99
CA TYR A 171 -2.87 -11.92 -10.08
C TYR A 171 -1.57 -12.29 -10.80
N GLY A 172 -0.44 -11.95 -10.17
CA GLY A 172 0.89 -12.22 -10.73
C GLY A 172 1.34 -13.68 -10.65
N LYS A 173 0.73 -14.49 -9.78
CA LYS A 173 1.13 -15.86 -9.49
C LYS A 173 -0.07 -16.81 -9.64
N LEU A 174 0.11 -17.89 -10.39
CA LEU A 174 -0.92 -18.91 -10.66
C LEU A 174 -0.43 -20.29 -10.26
N ILE A 175 -1.19 -20.99 -9.44
CA ILE A 175 -0.96 -22.41 -9.13
C ILE A 175 -2.03 -23.23 -9.83
N LEU A 176 -1.59 -24.22 -10.61
CA LEU A 176 -2.42 -25.19 -11.30
C LEU A 176 -2.33 -26.53 -10.56
N ALA A 177 -3.45 -26.97 -9.97
CA ALA A 177 -3.48 -28.18 -9.15
C ALA A 177 -4.49 -29.18 -9.72
N THR A 178 -4.03 -30.31 -10.24
CA THR A 178 -4.93 -31.30 -10.85
C THR A 178 -4.40 -32.73 -10.75
N THR A 179 -5.25 -33.67 -11.11
CA THR A 179 -4.90 -35.10 -11.16
C THR A 179 -4.67 -35.57 -12.60
N THR A 180 -3.76 -36.52 -12.76
CA THR A 180 -3.62 -37.28 -13.99
C THR A 180 -4.91 -38.07 -14.19
N TYR A 181 -5.50 -37.98 -15.38
CA TYR A 181 -6.75 -38.61 -15.75
C TYR A 181 -6.69 -39.09 -17.20
N ASN A 182 -6.92 -40.39 -17.44
CA ASN A 182 -6.87 -41.00 -18.78
C ASN A 182 -5.58 -40.67 -19.57
N ALA A 183 -4.41 -40.77 -18.93
CA ALA A 183 -3.12 -40.36 -19.48
C ALA A 183 -3.02 -38.90 -19.95
N ASP A 184 -3.90 -38.03 -19.43
CA ASP A 184 -3.98 -36.59 -19.65
C ASP A 184 -4.25 -35.91 -18.32
N ILE A 185 -4.78 -34.69 -18.30
CA ILE A 185 -5.25 -33.96 -17.12
C ILE A 185 -6.79 -33.98 -17.04
N PHE A 186 -7.31 -33.68 -15.84
CA PHE A 186 -8.76 -33.65 -15.64
C PHE A 186 -9.42 -32.58 -16.53
N PRO A 187 -10.57 -32.89 -17.18
CA PRO A 187 -11.15 -32.05 -18.24
C PRO A 187 -11.32 -30.56 -17.90
N PHE A 188 -11.85 -30.21 -16.73
CA PHE A 188 -12.03 -28.80 -16.33
C PHE A 188 -10.71 -28.03 -16.26
N MET A 189 -9.60 -28.67 -15.82
CA MET A 189 -8.30 -28.04 -15.85
C MET A 189 -7.81 -27.83 -17.28
N LYS A 190 -8.08 -28.78 -18.18
CA LYS A 190 -7.72 -28.66 -19.59
C LYS A 190 -8.45 -27.50 -20.24
N GLU A 191 -9.76 -27.40 -20.00
CA GLU A 191 -10.60 -26.31 -20.48
C GLU A 191 -10.10 -24.95 -19.95
N PHE A 192 -9.82 -24.86 -18.65
CA PHE A 192 -9.27 -23.65 -18.03
C PHE A 192 -7.97 -23.18 -18.71
N ILE A 193 -7.00 -24.10 -18.91
CA ILE A 193 -5.73 -23.74 -19.57
C ILE A 193 -5.95 -23.33 -21.04
N ASN A 194 -6.88 -23.95 -21.76
CA ASN A 194 -7.26 -23.54 -23.11
C ASN A 194 -7.78 -22.10 -23.12
N HIS A 195 -8.68 -21.77 -22.19
CA HIS A 195 -9.18 -20.39 -22.06
C HIS A 195 -8.07 -19.38 -21.76
N LEU A 196 -7.07 -19.76 -20.96
CA LEU A 196 -5.92 -18.89 -20.71
C LEU A 196 -5.10 -18.64 -21.99
N THR A 197 -4.74 -19.73 -22.69
CA THR A 197 -3.86 -19.66 -23.88
C THR A 197 -4.53 -18.97 -25.07
N GLU A 198 -5.82 -19.18 -25.28
CA GLU A 198 -6.63 -18.49 -26.30
C GLU A 198 -6.69 -16.97 -26.11
N ARG A 199 -6.46 -16.49 -24.86
CA ARG A 199 -6.48 -15.07 -24.47
C ARG A 199 -5.08 -14.48 -24.26
N ASN A 200 -4.04 -15.12 -24.82
CA ASN A 200 -2.65 -14.68 -24.71
C ASN A 200 -2.13 -14.56 -23.26
N PHE A 201 -2.47 -15.53 -22.40
CA PHE A 201 -1.96 -15.58 -21.04
C PHE A 201 -0.43 -15.49 -21.00
N GLN A 202 0.10 -14.51 -20.30
CA GLN A 202 1.52 -14.19 -20.28
C GLN A 202 1.92 -13.37 -19.05
N ASN A 203 3.24 -13.13 -18.84
CA ASN A 203 3.80 -12.31 -17.77
C ASN A 203 3.42 -12.80 -16.37
N ARG A 204 3.42 -14.12 -16.13
CA ARG A 204 3.00 -14.70 -14.85
C ARG A 204 4.00 -15.71 -14.33
N THR A 205 4.05 -15.88 -13.01
CA THR A 205 4.73 -16.99 -12.36
C THR A 205 3.74 -18.15 -12.20
N VAL A 206 4.12 -19.36 -12.64
CA VAL A 206 3.24 -20.52 -12.60
C VAL A 206 3.89 -21.68 -11.85
N GLY A 207 3.15 -22.29 -10.92
CA GLY A 207 3.54 -23.50 -10.21
C GLY A 207 2.52 -24.62 -10.36
N PHE A 208 2.92 -25.84 -10.08
CA PHE A 208 2.12 -27.03 -10.32
C PHE A 208 2.00 -27.91 -9.06
N ILE A 209 0.79 -28.39 -8.80
CA ILE A 209 0.51 -29.51 -7.91
C ILE A 209 -0.13 -30.60 -8.74
N GLU A 210 0.57 -31.70 -8.90
CA GLU A 210 0.04 -32.85 -9.62
C GLU A 210 -0.30 -34.00 -8.67
N ASN A 211 -1.27 -34.83 -9.07
CA ASN A 211 -1.61 -36.06 -8.39
C ASN A 211 -1.75 -37.19 -9.42
N GLY A 212 -1.32 -38.39 -9.05
CA GLY A 212 -1.49 -39.62 -9.84
C GLY A 212 -1.32 -40.83 -8.97
N SER A 213 -1.92 -41.96 -9.37
CA SER A 213 -1.83 -43.19 -8.56
C SER A 213 -0.49 -43.89 -8.69
N TRP A 214 0.08 -43.96 -9.89
CA TRP A 214 1.35 -44.67 -10.16
C TRP A 214 2.29 -43.95 -11.11
N ALA A 215 1.77 -43.08 -12.01
CA ALA A 215 2.54 -42.31 -12.97
C ALA A 215 1.95 -40.93 -13.15
N PRO A 216 2.24 -39.94 -12.25
CA PRO A 216 1.80 -38.57 -12.41
C PRO A 216 2.34 -37.96 -13.69
N LEU A 217 1.46 -37.42 -14.53
CA LEU A 217 1.79 -36.77 -15.82
C LEU A 217 1.21 -35.36 -15.92
N ALA A 218 0.40 -34.96 -14.92
CA ALA A 218 -0.37 -33.75 -15.01
C ALA A 218 0.52 -32.49 -15.12
N LYS A 219 1.60 -32.38 -14.36
CA LYS A 219 2.55 -31.27 -14.47
C LYS A 219 3.10 -31.12 -15.88
N LYS A 220 3.60 -32.23 -16.46
CA LYS A 220 4.18 -32.24 -17.82
C LYS A 220 3.16 -31.78 -18.85
N THR A 221 1.91 -32.26 -18.74
CA THR A 221 0.82 -31.92 -19.68
C THR A 221 0.46 -30.45 -19.54
N MET A 222 0.24 -29.95 -18.32
CA MET A 222 -0.08 -28.52 -18.08
C MET A 222 1.04 -27.59 -18.59
N GLN A 223 2.29 -27.95 -18.34
CA GLN A 223 3.44 -27.17 -18.82
C GLN A 223 3.53 -27.17 -20.35
N ALA A 224 3.26 -28.32 -21.01
CA ALA A 224 3.22 -28.39 -22.47
C ALA A 224 2.11 -27.54 -23.07
N MET A 225 0.93 -27.45 -22.44
CA MET A 225 -0.17 -26.59 -22.88
C MET A 225 0.17 -25.11 -22.79
N LEU A 226 1.00 -24.71 -21.85
CA LEU A 226 1.46 -23.32 -21.66
C LEU A 226 2.72 -22.97 -22.46
N ALA A 227 3.28 -23.91 -23.25
CA ALA A 227 4.59 -23.74 -23.92
C ALA A 227 4.67 -22.53 -24.86
N ASN A 228 3.54 -22.11 -25.45
CA ASN A 228 3.46 -20.93 -26.33
C ASN A 228 3.10 -19.62 -25.61
N SER A 229 2.84 -19.69 -24.31
CA SER A 229 2.59 -18.49 -23.49
C SER A 229 3.90 -17.74 -23.25
N LYS A 230 3.86 -16.39 -23.43
CA LYS A 230 5.07 -15.57 -23.37
C LYS A 230 5.40 -15.21 -21.92
N GLN A 231 6.70 -15.11 -21.61
CA GLN A 231 7.18 -14.59 -20.32
C GLN A 231 6.53 -15.30 -19.10
N ILE A 232 6.40 -16.63 -19.20
CA ILE A 232 6.01 -17.45 -18.06
C ILE A 232 7.28 -17.87 -17.29
N THR A 233 7.29 -17.54 -16.00
CA THR A 233 8.31 -18.04 -15.06
C THR A 233 7.73 -19.24 -14.32
N TYR A 234 8.36 -20.39 -14.42
CA TYR A 234 7.93 -21.57 -13.67
C TYR A 234 8.62 -21.64 -12.31
N LEU A 235 7.88 -22.05 -11.28
CA LEU A 235 8.46 -22.32 -9.98
C LEU A 235 9.44 -23.50 -10.05
N GLU A 236 10.52 -23.43 -9.30
CA GLU A 236 11.46 -24.54 -9.11
C GLU A 236 10.82 -25.65 -8.26
N HIS A 237 10.16 -25.26 -7.16
CA HIS A 237 9.50 -26.18 -6.24
C HIS A 237 8.05 -26.44 -6.66
N ASN A 238 7.77 -27.66 -7.03
CA ASN A 238 6.44 -28.15 -7.42
C ASN A 238 6.09 -29.38 -6.57
N VAL A 239 4.80 -29.71 -6.47
CA VAL A 239 4.32 -30.81 -5.62
C VAL A 239 3.86 -31.98 -6.47
N SER A 240 4.39 -33.19 -6.22
CA SER A 240 3.96 -34.40 -6.90
C SER A 240 3.44 -35.44 -5.91
N ILE A 241 2.12 -35.69 -5.98
CA ILE A 241 1.39 -36.54 -5.03
C ILE A 241 1.13 -37.91 -5.67
N MET A 242 1.41 -38.96 -4.91
CA MET A 242 1.08 -40.34 -5.27
C MET A 242 -0.13 -40.78 -4.46
N SER A 243 -1.33 -40.58 -5.02
CA SER A 243 -2.66 -40.86 -4.45
C SER A 243 -3.00 -40.01 -3.22
N SER A 244 -2.24 -40.11 -2.13
CA SER A 244 -2.45 -39.38 -0.89
C SER A 244 -1.23 -38.56 -0.47
N ILE A 245 -1.45 -37.50 0.32
CA ILE A 245 -0.39 -36.64 0.83
C ILE A 245 0.48 -37.43 1.83
N LYS A 246 1.78 -37.40 1.62
CA LYS A 246 2.81 -38.01 2.45
C LYS A 246 3.68 -36.93 3.11
N PRO A 247 4.56 -37.32 4.09
CA PRO A 247 5.43 -36.35 4.76
C PRO A 247 6.28 -35.51 3.79
N ASN A 248 6.88 -36.10 2.76
CA ASN A 248 7.66 -35.38 1.75
C ASN A 248 6.82 -34.33 0.98
N ASN A 249 5.54 -34.60 0.72
CA ASN A 249 4.68 -33.64 0.04
C ASN A 249 4.40 -32.39 0.90
N LYS A 250 4.42 -32.54 2.25
CA LYS A 250 4.30 -31.37 3.13
C LYS A 250 5.54 -30.47 3.05
N GLU A 251 6.71 -31.06 2.91
CA GLU A 251 7.97 -30.32 2.69
C GLU A 251 7.98 -29.63 1.33
N GLU A 252 7.54 -30.32 0.27
CA GLU A 252 7.39 -29.75 -1.08
C GLU A 252 6.42 -28.54 -1.06
N ILE A 253 5.29 -28.66 -0.38
CA ILE A 253 4.29 -27.59 -0.21
C ILE A 253 4.91 -26.39 0.55
N GLU A 254 5.70 -26.64 1.59
CA GLU A 254 6.37 -25.58 2.34
C GLU A 254 7.41 -24.84 1.49
N LEU A 255 8.22 -25.58 0.71
CA LEU A 255 9.19 -24.99 -0.22
C LEU A 255 8.50 -24.17 -1.31
N MET A 256 7.39 -24.67 -1.88
CA MET A 256 6.58 -23.94 -2.84
C MET A 256 6.01 -22.64 -2.23
N ALA A 257 5.50 -22.68 -1.00
CA ALA A 257 4.98 -21.50 -0.32
C ALA A 257 6.06 -20.43 -0.09
N LYS A 258 7.25 -20.85 0.37
CA LYS A 258 8.41 -19.95 0.54
C LYS A 258 8.85 -19.33 -0.77
N GLU A 259 8.91 -20.09 -1.86
CA GLU A 259 9.26 -19.57 -3.19
C GLU A 259 8.21 -18.58 -3.71
N LEU A 260 6.93 -18.87 -3.54
CA LEU A 260 5.84 -17.98 -3.92
C LEU A 260 5.85 -16.67 -3.14
N CYS A 261 6.25 -16.72 -1.88
CA CYS A 261 6.24 -15.55 -0.99
C CYS A 261 7.59 -14.83 -0.88
N LYS A 262 8.64 -15.29 -1.59
CA LYS A 262 9.99 -14.71 -1.49
C LYS A 262 10.04 -13.19 -1.70
N ASP A 263 9.14 -12.66 -2.53
CA ASP A 263 9.05 -11.22 -2.81
C ASP A 263 8.14 -10.48 -1.80
N TYR A 264 7.32 -11.23 -1.04
CA TYR A 264 6.45 -10.69 0.01
C TYR A 264 7.14 -10.66 1.37
N VAL A 265 8.12 -11.51 1.57
CA VAL A 265 8.97 -11.45 2.75
C VAL A 265 9.78 -10.16 2.62
N VAL A 266 9.28 -9.09 3.22
CA VAL A 266 10.17 -8.14 3.87
C VAL A 266 11.06 -9.04 4.72
N HIS A 267 12.34 -9.17 4.37
CA HIS A 267 13.30 -9.94 5.16
C HIS A 267 13.04 -9.54 6.60
N LEU A 268 12.45 -10.44 7.40
CA LEU A 268 12.30 -10.26 8.82
C LEU A 268 13.72 -10.32 9.37
N ASN A 269 14.43 -9.22 9.18
CA ASN A 269 15.65 -8.98 9.89
C ASN A 269 15.24 -9.02 11.35
N LYS A 270 15.65 -10.05 12.08
CA LYS A 270 15.29 -10.23 13.51
C LYS A 270 15.58 -8.98 14.34
N ASN A 271 16.37 -8.06 13.81
CA ASN A 271 16.79 -6.80 14.41
C ASN A 271 16.43 -5.59 13.51
N ASP A 272 15.30 -5.63 12.80
CA ASP A 272 14.82 -4.44 12.09
C ASP A 272 14.28 -3.42 13.10
N MET A 273 15.12 -2.45 13.43
CA MET A 273 14.77 -1.37 14.36
C MET A 273 13.62 -0.48 13.85
N ASN A 274 13.26 -0.58 12.56
CA ASN A 274 12.06 0.10 12.02
C ASN A 274 10.76 -0.43 12.66
N ALA A 275 10.79 -1.62 13.28
CA ALA A 275 9.68 -2.13 14.07
C ALA A 275 9.28 -1.15 15.20
N LEU A 276 10.22 -0.41 15.77
CA LEU A 276 9.97 0.59 16.81
C LEU A 276 9.11 1.76 16.30
N PHE A 277 9.17 2.10 15.01
CA PHE A 277 8.32 3.13 14.41
C PHE A 277 6.86 2.68 14.22
N LYS A 278 6.55 1.39 14.46
CA LYS A 278 5.17 0.87 14.46
C LYS A 278 4.47 1.06 15.80
N ILE A 279 5.20 1.45 16.86
CA ILE A 279 4.60 1.83 18.12
C ILE A 279 3.87 3.15 17.90
N GLY A 280 2.56 3.18 18.23
CA GLY A 280 1.75 4.39 18.12
C GLY A 280 2.15 5.41 19.18
N TYR A 281 2.49 6.61 18.74
CA TYR A 281 2.81 7.75 19.60
C TYR A 281 1.92 8.95 19.28
N GLY A 282 1.49 9.68 20.31
CA GLY A 282 1.00 11.05 20.17
C GLY A 282 2.15 12.04 19.94
N LEU A 283 1.82 13.29 19.72
CA LEU A 283 2.81 14.39 19.71
C LEU A 283 2.40 15.51 20.65
N TYR A 284 3.36 15.96 21.41
CA TYR A 284 3.15 16.88 22.54
C TYR A 284 4.20 17.97 22.55
N VAL A 285 3.81 19.17 23.03
CA VAL A 285 4.77 20.15 23.50
C VAL A 285 4.83 20.06 25.03
N VAL A 286 5.97 19.62 25.54
CA VAL A 286 6.26 19.63 26.98
C VAL A 286 6.85 20.96 27.34
N THR A 287 6.26 21.66 28.32
CA THR A 287 6.72 22.98 28.77
C THR A 287 7.28 22.95 30.19
N SER A 288 8.24 23.79 30.45
CA SER A 288 8.93 23.97 31.75
C SER A 288 9.44 25.42 31.87
N ASN A 289 9.92 25.80 33.07
CA ASN A 289 10.53 27.11 33.32
C ASN A 289 11.77 26.94 34.21
N ASP A 290 12.89 27.58 33.86
CA ASP A 290 14.16 27.49 34.58
C ASP A 290 14.34 28.61 35.64
N GLY A 291 13.29 29.37 35.94
CA GLY A 291 13.30 30.52 36.82
C GLY A 291 13.67 31.83 36.13
N LYS A 292 14.10 31.80 34.87
CA LYS A 292 14.46 32.96 34.05
C LYS A 292 13.59 33.09 32.83
N GLN A 293 13.32 31.97 32.14
CA GLN A 293 12.52 31.95 30.94
C GLN A 293 11.72 30.65 30.81
N ASN A 294 10.66 30.71 30.00
CA ASN A 294 9.86 29.54 29.62
C ASN A 294 10.61 28.69 28.59
N ASN A 295 10.49 27.39 28.75
CA ASN A 295 11.06 26.40 27.85
C ASN A 295 10.00 25.45 27.31
N GLY A 296 10.21 24.91 26.11
CA GLY A 296 9.33 23.92 25.51
C GLY A 296 10.09 23.02 24.54
N LEU A 297 9.67 21.76 24.44
CA LEU A 297 10.22 20.78 23.49
C LEU A 297 9.12 19.86 22.95
N ILE A 298 9.33 19.37 21.73
CA ILE A 298 8.47 18.30 21.17
C ILE A 298 8.86 16.95 21.78
N VAL A 299 7.86 16.23 22.25
CA VAL A 299 8.01 14.87 22.80
C VAL A 299 6.90 13.98 22.23
N ASN A 300 7.23 12.75 21.90
CA ASN A 300 6.27 11.72 21.45
C ASN A 300 6.07 10.60 22.48
N THR A 301 6.86 10.58 23.53
CA THR A 301 6.92 9.51 24.55
C THR A 301 6.23 9.94 25.85
N VAL A 302 4.94 10.27 25.76
CA VAL A 302 4.06 10.53 26.89
C VAL A 302 3.02 9.43 26.98
N THR A 303 2.91 8.77 28.13
CA THR A 303 2.01 7.63 28.30
C THR A 303 1.40 7.63 29.70
N GLN A 304 0.07 7.43 29.79
CA GLN A 304 -0.57 7.15 31.07
C GLN A 304 -0.15 5.74 31.55
N VAL A 305 0.38 5.64 32.75
CA VAL A 305 0.91 4.38 33.33
C VAL A 305 0.11 3.88 34.52
N SER A 306 -0.79 4.70 35.06
CA SER A 306 -1.75 4.33 36.11
C SER A 306 -2.98 5.22 36.03
N ASP A 307 -4.14 4.69 36.36
CA ASP A 307 -5.44 5.37 36.40
C ASP A 307 -5.92 5.69 37.81
N ASN A 308 -5.44 4.95 38.82
CA ASN A 308 -5.76 5.20 40.23
C ASN A 308 -4.55 4.96 41.16
N PRO A 309 -3.84 6.00 41.59
CA PRO A 309 -3.94 7.42 41.16
C PRO A 309 -3.45 7.61 39.71
N ASN A 310 -3.96 8.66 39.04
CA ASN A 310 -3.52 8.98 37.68
C ASN A 310 -2.04 9.35 37.66
N ARG A 311 -1.26 8.56 36.88
CA ARG A 311 0.16 8.80 36.66
C ARG A 311 0.49 8.79 35.19
N ILE A 312 1.39 9.69 34.82
CA ILE A 312 1.90 9.81 33.45
C ILE A 312 3.41 9.67 33.45
N ALA A 313 3.93 8.82 32.57
CA ALA A 313 5.35 8.73 32.26
C ALA A 313 5.68 9.65 31.10
N VAL A 314 6.75 10.45 31.25
CA VAL A 314 7.29 11.31 30.18
C VAL A 314 8.78 10.98 30.02
N ASN A 315 9.16 10.50 28.82
CA ASN A 315 10.57 10.21 28.54
C ASN A 315 11.20 11.36 27.77
N ILE A 316 12.33 11.89 28.24
CA ILE A 316 13.01 13.03 27.64
C ILE A 316 14.48 12.70 27.46
N ASN A 317 14.99 12.95 26.24
CA ASN A 317 16.40 12.78 25.94
C ASN A 317 17.27 13.72 26.81
N LYS A 318 18.30 13.19 27.44
CA LYS A 318 19.19 13.92 28.35
C LYS A 318 19.97 15.05 27.67
N ALA A 319 20.15 15.00 26.35
CA ALA A 319 20.78 16.08 25.58
C ALA A 319 19.91 17.35 25.52
N ASN A 320 18.58 17.23 25.72
CA ASN A 320 17.66 18.36 25.70
C ASN A 320 17.80 19.24 26.92
N TYR A 321 17.81 20.55 26.73
CA TYR A 321 17.88 21.51 27.83
C TYR A 321 16.73 21.36 28.83
N SER A 322 15.50 21.18 28.34
CA SER A 322 14.32 21.00 29.18
C SER A 322 14.39 19.77 30.09
N TYR A 323 15.17 18.73 29.75
CA TYR A 323 15.42 17.60 30.63
C TYR A 323 16.06 18.05 31.96
N HIS A 324 17.10 18.90 31.87
CA HIS A 324 17.79 19.39 33.06
C HIS A 324 16.91 20.31 33.90
N VAL A 325 16.12 21.17 33.23
CA VAL A 325 15.16 22.05 33.89
C VAL A 325 14.11 21.25 34.66
N ILE A 326 13.48 20.24 34.02
CA ILE A 326 12.43 19.41 34.63
C ILE A 326 13.01 18.57 35.78
N LYS A 327 14.24 18.05 35.62
CA LYS A 327 14.92 17.29 36.66
C LYS A 327 15.20 18.15 37.91
N GLN A 328 15.47 19.43 37.72
CA GLN A 328 15.73 20.39 38.81
C GLN A 328 14.44 20.91 39.46
N THR A 329 13.41 21.22 38.65
CA THR A 329 12.18 21.89 39.16
C THR A 329 11.11 20.91 39.62
N GLY A 330 11.12 19.70 39.09
CA GLY A 330 10.14 18.66 39.40
C GLY A 330 8.73 18.89 38.86
N ILE A 331 8.55 19.90 37.98
CA ILE A 331 7.25 20.21 37.36
C ILE A 331 7.36 20.38 35.85
N LEU A 332 6.28 20.05 35.14
CA LEU A 332 6.13 20.21 33.70
C LEU A 332 4.68 20.21 33.27
N ASN A 333 4.39 20.77 32.09
CA ASN A 333 3.08 20.61 31.46
C ASN A 333 3.23 19.86 30.16
N VAL A 334 2.22 19.06 29.82
CA VAL A 334 2.08 18.36 28.53
C VAL A 334 0.94 19.00 27.76
N ASN A 335 1.21 19.55 26.59
CA ASN A 335 0.24 20.14 25.67
C ASN A 335 0.03 19.21 24.49
N CYS A 336 -1.18 18.64 24.32
CA CYS A 336 -1.53 17.69 23.29
C CYS A 336 -1.75 18.41 21.96
N LEU A 337 -0.89 18.19 20.96
CA LEU A 337 -1.01 18.84 19.65
C LEU A 337 -2.19 18.30 18.85
N THR A 338 -2.82 19.17 18.08
CA THR A 338 -3.92 18.85 17.15
C THR A 338 -3.41 18.67 15.72
N VAL A 339 -4.16 17.92 14.90
CA VAL A 339 -3.79 17.61 13.50
C VAL A 339 -3.62 18.84 12.61
N ASP A 340 -4.16 19.99 12.99
CA ASP A 340 -4.01 21.28 12.29
C ASP A 340 -2.76 22.08 12.71
N ALA A 341 -1.91 21.55 13.60
CA ALA A 341 -0.66 22.21 13.96
C ALA A 341 0.29 22.29 12.76
N PRO A 342 0.70 23.50 12.33
CA PRO A 342 1.58 23.66 11.19
C PRO A 342 3.02 23.26 11.54
N PHE A 343 3.84 22.96 10.53
CA PHE A 343 5.23 22.57 10.70
C PHE A 343 6.04 23.60 11.53
N LYS A 344 5.69 24.87 11.47
CA LYS A 344 6.32 25.96 12.25
C LYS A 344 6.31 25.72 13.77
N VAL A 345 5.33 24.97 14.30
CA VAL A 345 5.30 24.57 15.73
C VAL A 345 6.47 23.65 16.02
N PHE A 346 6.77 22.74 15.12
CA PHE A 346 7.86 21.78 15.23
C PHE A 346 9.24 22.45 15.04
N GLU A 347 9.35 23.42 14.15
CA GLU A 347 10.55 24.24 14.00
C GLU A 347 10.85 24.99 15.31
N ASN A 348 9.84 25.61 15.92
CA ASN A 348 10.02 26.40 17.15
C ASN A 348 10.38 25.52 18.36
N PHE A 349 9.61 24.45 18.60
CA PHE A 349 9.76 23.65 19.83
C PHE A 349 10.66 22.42 19.64
N GLY A 350 10.87 21.94 18.40
CA GLY A 350 11.63 20.71 18.10
C GLY A 350 13.06 20.97 17.64
N PHE A 351 13.31 22.01 16.83
CA PHE A 351 14.62 22.21 16.18
C PHE A 351 15.49 23.32 16.78
N GLN A 352 15.01 23.97 17.83
CA GLN A 352 15.76 25.00 18.54
C GLN A 352 16.00 24.60 19.99
N SER A 353 17.08 25.11 20.59
CA SER A 353 17.39 24.90 22.00
C SER A 353 16.96 26.10 22.84
N GLY A 354 16.24 25.86 23.95
CA GLY A 354 15.89 26.88 24.92
C GLY A 354 17.09 27.49 25.67
N ARG A 355 18.31 26.96 25.47
CA ARG A 355 19.55 27.60 25.98
C ARG A 355 19.87 28.91 25.27
N ASN A 356 19.54 29.00 23.97
CA ASN A 356 19.98 30.06 23.09
C ASN A 356 18.82 30.91 22.53
N THR A 357 17.59 30.44 22.69
CA THR A 357 16.41 31.07 22.07
C THR A 357 15.24 31.01 23.03
N ASP A 358 14.60 32.17 23.27
CA ASP A 358 13.30 32.20 23.93
C ASP A 358 12.22 31.80 22.92
N LYS A 359 11.68 30.61 23.09
CA LYS A 359 10.67 30.02 22.20
C LYS A 359 9.27 30.62 22.39
N PHE A 360 9.06 31.43 23.41
CA PHE A 360 7.77 32.00 23.80
C PHE A 360 7.60 33.48 23.47
N VAL A 361 8.65 34.19 23.00
CA VAL A 361 8.60 35.62 22.65
C VAL A 361 7.40 35.98 21.75
N ASN A 362 7.10 35.15 20.79
CA ASN A 362 6.01 35.35 19.81
C ASN A 362 5.00 34.21 19.79
N TYR A 363 4.95 33.39 20.84
CA TYR A 363 4.03 32.26 20.91
C TYR A 363 2.98 32.47 22.01
N PRO A 364 1.67 32.48 21.72
CA PRO A 364 0.63 32.78 22.71
C PRO A 364 0.47 31.61 23.68
N TYR A 365 0.43 31.94 24.96
CA TYR A 365 0.22 30.99 26.06
C TYR A 365 -0.53 31.65 27.23
N ILE A 366 -1.09 30.82 28.10
CA ILE A 366 -1.57 31.16 29.42
C ILE A 366 -0.77 30.40 30.47
N LEU A 367 -0.84 30.78 31.72
CA LEU A 367 -0.19 30.04 32.80
C LEU A 367 -1.17 29.04 33.45
N SER A 368 -0.68 27.85 33.76
CA SER A 368 -1.34 26.87 34.61
C SER A 368 -1.14 27.19 36.08
N ASP A 369 -1.81 26.45 36.98
CA ASP A 369 -1.70 26.67 38.45
C ASP A 369 -0.26 26.43 38.97
N ASN A 370 0.55 25.62 38.27
CA ASN A 370 1.99 25.43 38.59
C ASN A 370 2.91 26.52 38.01
N GLY A 371 2.35 27.56 37.37
CA GLY A 371 3.08 28.68 36.79
C GLY A 371 3.76 28.40 35.44
N LEU A 372 3.52 27.24 34.81
CA LEU A 372 4.14 26.88 33.53
C LEU A 372 3.20 27.22 32.33
N PRO A 373 3.75 27.45 31.14
CA PRO A 373 2.97 27.75 29.95
C PRO A 373 2.04 26.60 29.52
N ILE A 374 0.80 26.95 29.23
CA ILE A 374 -0.16 26.20 28.44
C ILE A 374 -0.31 26.91 27.11
N LEU A 375 -0.03 26.25 26.03
CA LEU A 375 -0.22 26.82 24.69
C LEU A 375 -1.72 27.07 24.43
N THR A 376 -2.04 28.18 23.73
CA THR A 376 -3.45 28.48 23.38
C THR A 376 -3.82 28.06 21.95
N ASN A 377 -2.81 27.85 21.11
CA ASN A 377 -3.00 27.47 19.72
C ASN A 377 -2.53 26.04 19.47
N TYR A 378 -3.23 25.33 18.58
CA TYR A 378 -2.88 24.00 18.06
C TYR A 378 -2.79 22.89 19.11
N ILE A 379 -3.50 23.03 20.22
CA ILE A 379 -3.65 22.00 21.24
C ILE A 379 -5.13 21.73 21.52
N ASN A 380 -5.47 20.50 21.90
CA ASN A 380 -6.82 20.13 22.34
C ASN A 380 -6.89 19.82 23.84
N ALA A 381 -5.76 19.58 24.49
CA ALA A 381 -5.69 19.35 25.91
C ALA A 381 -4.35 19.81 26.51
N SER A 382 -4.34 20.16 27.80
CA SER A 382 -3.13 20.38 28.57
C SER A 382 -3.21 19.69 29.93
N ILE A 383 -2.10 19.11 30.37
CA ILE A 383 -1.98 18.34 31.61
C ILE A 383 -0.78 18.86 32.39
N SER A 384 -1.02 19.39 33.58
CA SER A 384 0.04 19.83 34.51
C SER A 384 0.47 18.67 35.40
N LEU A 385 1.77 18.50 35.51
CA LEU A 385 2.40 17.33 36.10
C LEU A 385 3.43 17.71 37.17
N LYS A 386 3.46 16.91 38.24
CA LYS A 386 4.51 16.94 39.25
C LYS A 386 5.26 15.61 39.28
N VAL A 387 6.58 15.68 39.18
CA VAL A 387 7.46 14.48 39.21
C VAL A 387 7.42 13.85 40.59
N GLU A 388 7.08 12.55 40.64
CA GLU A 388 7.10 11.72 41.85
C GLU A 388 8.31 10.79 41.86
N ASN A 389 8.71 10.29 40.68
CA ASN A 389 9.85 9.39 40.57
C ASN A 389 10.60 9.62 39.26
N TYR A 390 11.86 9.23 39.21
CA TYR A 390 12.75 9.37 38.08
C TYR A 390 13.51 8.05 37.86
N ILE A 391 13.53 7.58 36.60
CA ILE A 391 14.28 6.40 36.19
C ILE A 391 15.30 6.80 35.13
N ASP A 392 16.54 6.43 35.35
CA ASP A 392 17.62 6.64 34.37
C ASP A 392 17.57 5.54 33.29
N LEU A 393 17.51 5.94 32.02
CA LEU A 393 17.47 5.05 30.87
C LEU A 393 18.63 5.36 29.90
N ASP A 394 19.84 5.54 30.44
CA ASP A 394 21.06 5.86 29.68
C ASP A 394 20.94 7.14 28.83
N SER A 395 20.39 7.07 27.62
CA SER A 395 20.21 8.23 26.72
C SER A 395 19.03 9.13 27.10
N HIS A 396 18.06 8.61 27.85
CA HIS A 396 16.84 9.31 28.26
C HIS A 396 16.64 9.26 29.77
N GLY A 397 15.83 10.17 30.27
CA GLY A 397 15.28 10.09 31.63
C GLY A 397 13.77 9.92 31.55
N MET A 398 13.23 8.94 32.32
CA MET A 398 11.80 8.74 32.48
C MET A 398 11.34 9.41 33.76
N PHE A 399 10.44 10.36 33.62
CA PHE A 399 9.79 11.05 34.72
C PHE A 399 8.41 10.43 34.96
N ILE A 400 8.18 9.83 36.12
CA ILE A 400 6.87 9.33 36.56
C ILE A 400 6.21 10.47 37.36
N CYS A 401 5.08 10.95 36.86
CA CYS A 401 4.46 12.16 37.35
C CYS A 401 3.04 11.91 37.83
N SER A 402 2.62 12.59 38.90
CA SER A 402 1.20 12.76 39.25
C SER A 402 0.57 13.90 38.45
N VAL A 403 -0.70 13.75 38.12
CA VAL A 403 -1.51 14.81 37.49
C VAL A 403 -1.98 15.80 38.56
N THR A 404 -1.60 17.08 38.40
CA THR A 404 -2.04 18.16 39.30
C THR A 404 -3.18 18.97 38.73
N GLU A 405 -3.25 19.08 37.40
CA GLU A 405 -4.30 19.80 36.66
C GLU A 405 -4.46 19.16 35.28
N ALA A 406 -5.69 19.11 34.78
CA ALA A 406 -5.97 18.65 33.41
C ALA A 406 -7.10 19.45 32.79
N ARG A 407 -6.89 19.98 31.57
CA ARG A 407 -7.84 20.81 30.83
C ARG A 407 -8.06 20.28 29.42
N VAL A 408 -9.32 20.16 29.01
CA VAL A 408 -9.69 19.96 27.60
C VAL A 408 -9.92 21.36 27.00
N MET A 409 -9.20 21.69 25.94
CA MET A 409 -9.24 23.02 25.31
C MET A 409 -10.27 23.04 24.16
N ASN A 410 -10.40 21.96 23.42
CA ASN A 410 -11.36 21.78 22.32
C ASN A 410 -11.48 20.30 21.94
N ASN A 411 -12.36 19.99 20.95
CA ASN A 411 -12.64 18.62 20.50
C ASN A 411 -11.92 18.26 19.19
N LYS A 412 -10.87 18.99 18.78
CA LYS A 412 -10.09 18.65 17.59
C LYS A 412 -9.33 17.36 17.81
N GLU A 413 -9.06 16.65 16.71
CA GLU A 413 -8.29 15.40 16.72
C GLU A 413 -6.85 15.62 17.19
N THR A 414 -6.36 14.71 18.05
CA THR A 414 -4.97 14.73 18.53
C THR A 414 -4.03 14.24 17.45
N MET A 415 -2.91 14.93 17.24
CA MET A 415 -1.90 14.54 16.29
C MET A 415 -1.13 13.32 16.76
N THR A 416 -1.04 12.30 15.89
CA THR A 416 -0.13 11.17 16.08
C THR A 416 1.21 11.41 15.36
N TYR A 417 2.26 10.71 15.80
CA TYR A 417 3.56 10.78 15.13
C TYR A 417 3.48 10.31 13.66
N GLU A 418 2.66 9.30 13.39
CA GLU A 418 2.41 8.81 12.01
C GLU A 418 1.73 9.89 11.14
N TYR A 419 0.72 10.58 11.68
CA TYR A 419 0.06 11.68 10.98
C TYR A 419 1.04 12.80 10.64
N TYR A 420 1.89 13.20 11.61
CA TYR A 420 2.93 14.21 11.40
C TYR A 420 3.89 13.80 10.27
N GLN A 421 4.38 12.58 10.26
CA GLN A 421 5.31 12.10 9.23
C GLN A 421 4.69 12.10 7.82
N LYS A 422 3.38 11.79 7.71
CA LYS A 422 2.68 11.71 6.42
C LYS A 422 2.23 13.08 5.89
N ASN A 423 1.76 13.97 6.78
CA ASN A 423 0.95 15.13 6.38
C ASN A 423 1.56 16.50 6.76
N VAL A 424 2.42 16.56 7.77
CA VAL A 424 2.91 17.85 8.32
C VAL A 424 4.40 18.05 8.02
N LYS A 425 5.19 16.99 8.16
CA LYS A 425 6.63 17.04 7.89
C LYS A 425 6.86 17.35 6.40
N PRO A 426 7.67 18.39 6.06
CA PRO A 426 8.00 18.71 4.69
C PRO A 426 8.61 17.49 3.99
N LYS A 427 8.10 17.18 2.80
CA LYS A 427 8.77 16.21 1.93
C LYS A 427 10.04 16.83 1.39
N PRO A 428 11.18 16.11 1.41
CA PRO A 428 12.40 16.63 0.82
C PRO A 428 12.17 16.92 -0.66
N ASP A 429 12.53 18.11 -1.10
CA ASP A 429 12.61 18.44 -2.52
C ASP A 429 13.90 17.82 -3.08
N THR A 430 13.77 16.58 -3.58
CA THR A 430 14.87 15.79 -4.15
C THR A 430 14.85 15.74 -5.67
N ASP A 431 13.87 16.38 -6.34
CA ASP A 431 13.73 16.36 -7.80
C ASP A 431 14.99 16.94 -8.46
N GLY A 432 15.70 16.07 -9.21
CA GLY A 432 16.92 16.44 -9.93
C GLY A 432 18.15 16.71 -9.06
N LYS A 433 18.08 16.54 -7.74
CA LYS A 433 19.20 16.76 -6.81
C LYS A 433 19.97 15.48 -6.54
N LYS A 434 21.29 15.61 -6.47
CA LYS A 434 22.21 14.55 -6.01
C LYS A 434 22.74 14.94 -4.64
N GLY A 435 22.94 13.94 -3.77
CA GLY A 435 23.49 14.18 -2.44
C GLY A 435 22.82 13.33 -1.38
N PHE A 436 22.60 13.92 -0.20
CA PHE A 436 22.07 13.23 0.97
C PHE A 436 20.91 14.00 1.58
N VAL A 437 19.90 13.28 2.05
CA VAL A 437 18.72 13.88 2.71
C VAL A 437 18.70 13.52 4.20
N CYS A 438 18.48 14.51 5.04
CA CYS A 438 18.29 14.30 6.47
C CYS A 438 16.95 13.62 6.76
N LYS A 439 16.98 12.39 7.30
CA LYS A 439 15.77 11.62 7.67
C LYS A 439 14.89 12.33 8.70
N VAL A 440 15.47 13.20 9.51
CA VAL A 440 14.77 13.90 10.60
C VAL A 440 13.94 15.08 10.09
N CYS A 441 14.56 15.99 9.30
CA CYS A 441 13.90 17.24 8.91
C CYS A 441 13.72 17.44 7.40
N GLY A 442 14.25 16.52 6.56
CA GLY A 442 14.14 16.61 5.10
C GLY A 442 15.15 17.59 4.45
N TYR A 443 16.10 18.15 5.21
CA TYR A 443 17.16 18.99 4.64
C TYR A 443 18.00 18.19 3.63
N VAL A 444 18.26 18.78 2.47
CA VAL A 444 19.09 18.18 1.42
C VAL A 444 20.50 18.77 1.48
N TYR A 445 21.49 17.90 1.61
CA TYR A 445 22.91 18.23 1.46
C TYR A 445 23.32 17.88 0.01
N GLU A 446 23.66 18.89 -0.76
CA GLU A 446 24.09 18.74 -2.16
C GLU A 446 25.61 18.50 -2.22
N GLY A 447 26.03 17.25 -2.24
CA GLY A 447 27.45 16.85 -2.33
C GLY A 447 27.59 15.35 -2.59
N ASP A 448 28.64 14.94 -3.28
CA ASP A 448 28.90 13.54 -3.62
C ASP A 448 29.25 12.67 -2.40
N VAL A 449 29.77 13.27 -1.35
CA VAL A 449 30.17 12.60 -0.10
C VAL A 449 29.73 13.44 1.09
N LEU A 450 29.02 12.79 2.03
CA LEU A 450 28.65 13.43 3.30
C LEU A 450 29.81 13.31 4.29
N PRO A 451 30.36 14.42 4.87
CA PRO A 451 31.37 14.33 5.90
C PRO A 451 30.87 13.58 7.14
N ASP A 452 31.73 12.77 7.77
CA ASP A 452 31.38 11.99 8.96
C ASP A 452 30.96 12.85 10.16
N ASP A 453 31.50 14.07 10.25
CA ASP A 453 31.22 15.07 11.28
C ASP A 453 30.11 16.07 10.89
N TYR A 454 29.45 15.85 9.75
CA TYR A 454 28.43 16.77 9.26
C TYR A 454 27.23 16.86 10.22
N ILE A 455 26.86 18.10 10.52
CA ILE A 455 25.69 18.41 11.37
C ILE A 455 24.66 19.14 10.53
N CYS A 456 23.45 18.62 10.53
CA CYS A 456 22.33 19.23 9.82
C CYS A 456 22.12 20.69 10.27
N PRO A 457 22.10 21.66 9.34
CA PRO A 457 21.93 23.07 9.71
C PRO A 457 20.55 23.38 10.29
N LEU A 458 19.52 22.58 9.94
CA LEU A 458 18.16 22.78 10.43
C LEU A 458 17.90 22.10 11.78
N CYS A 459 18.11 20.80 11.88
CA CYS A 459 17.72 20.02 13.06
C CYS A 459 18.89 19.64 13.98
N LYS A 460 20.13 19.96 13.60
CA LYS A 460 21.36 19.70 14.35
C LYS A 460 21.68 18.21 14.59
N HIS A 461 21.08 17.32 13.83
CA HIS A 461 21.40 15.89 13.82
C HIS A 461 22.67 15.61 13.01
N GLY A 462 23.40 14.55 13.37
CA GLY A 462 24.67 14.19 12.74
C GLY A 462 24.52 13.44 11.42
N ALA A 463 25.66 13.12 10.78
CA ALA A 463 25.73 12.43 9.49
C ALA A 463 24.99 11.08 9.46
N SER A 464 24.93 10.36 10.58
CA SER A 464 24.18 9.08 10.70
C SER A 464 22.69 9.17 10.42
N ASP A 465 22.13 10.37 10.50
CA ASP A 465 20.72 10.65 10.22
C ASP A 465 20.45 11.08 8.78
N PHE A 466 21.44 10.99 7.91
CA PHE A 466 21.31 11.24 6.49
C PHE A 466 21.30 9.94 5.69
N GLU A 467 20.60 9.96 4.56
CA GLU A 467 20.61 8.87 3.57
C GLU A 467 20.84 9.44 2.16
N PRO A 468 21.48 8.68 1.25
CA PRO A 468 21.70 9.14 -0.12
C PRO A 468 20.36 9.30 -0.85
N ILE A 469 20.26 10.37 -1.66
CA ILE A 469 19.15 10.61 -2.59
C ILE A 469 19.25 9.55 -3.71
N LYS A 470 18.17 8.77 -3.91
CA LYS A 470 18.10 7.71 -4.93
C LYS A 470 17.70 8.27 -6.29
#